data_ff811096616df17dceb117c0f51a07d6
#
_entry.id   ff811096616df17dceb117c0f51a07d6
#
_cell.length_a   1.000
_cell.length_b   1.000
_cell.length_c   1.000
_cell.angle_alpha   90.00
_cell.angle_beta   90.00
_cell.angle_gamma   90.00
#
_symmetry.space_group_name_H-M   'P 1'
#
loop_
_entity.id
_entity.type
_entity.pdbx_description
1 polymer ?
#
loop_
_entity_poly.entity_id
_entity_poly.type
_entity_poly.pdbx_seq_one_letter_code
_entity_poly.pdbx_strand_id
1 'polypeptide(L)'
;MKGNPRVIEYLNKALTHELTAVNQYWLHYRLLDDWGFTRLAKKEREESIEEMQHADKLVVRIIFLEGFPNLQHIDPLMIGQNIKEVLECDLKAEYSARALYMEARACCRKEEDYVTMDLFEELLA
;
A
#
# COMPACT_ATOMS: atom_id res chain seq x y z
N MET A 1 11.50 -14.59 -14.98
CA MET A 1 12.60 -13.67 -15.38
C MET A 1 13.27 -13.11 -14.15
N LYS A 2 14.55 -13.25 -14.05
CA LYS A 2 15.26 -12.78 -12.86
C LYS A 2 15.30 -11.25 -12.81
N GLY A 3 14.71 -10.68 -11.77
CA GLY A 3 14.64 -9.23 -11.62
C GLY A 3 15.84 -8.63 -10.87
N ASN A 4 15.95 -7.30 -10.93
CA ASN A 4 16.98 -6.57 -10.21
C ASN A 4 16.67 -6.61 -8.70
N PRO A 5 17.64 -6.97 -7.85
CA PRO A 5 17.40 -7.07 -6.40
C PRO A 5 16.89 -5.77 -5.75
N ARG A 6 17.33 -4.60 -6.23
CA ARG A 6 16.87 -3.33 -5.69
C ARG A 6 15.42 -3.04 -6.03
N VAL A 7 15.00 -3.42 -7.24
CA VAL A 7 13.60 -3.29 -7.66
C VAL A 7 12.72 -4.20 -6.83
N ILE A 8 13.15 -5.46 -6.61
CA ILE A 8 12.42 -6.41 -5.76
C ILE A 8 12.31 -5.89 -4.32
N GLU A 9 13.37 -5.28 -3.81
CA GLU A 9 13.34 -4.68 -2.47
C GLU A 9 12.28 -3.58 -2.37
N TYR A 10 12.20 -2.68 -3.36
CA TYR A 10 11.16 -1.65 -3.39
C TYR A 10 9.75 -2.22 -3.53
N LEU A 11 9.59 -3.27 -4.33
CA LEU A 11 8.31 -3.95 -4.44
C LEU A 11 7.87 -4.54 -3.10
N ASN A 12 8.78 -5.15 -2.34
CA ASN A 12 8.48 -5.67 -1.02
C ASN A 12 8.19 -4.56 0.00
N LYS A 13 8.90 -3.43 -0.08
CA LYS A 13 8.58 -2.26 0.77
C LYS A 13 7.18 -1.74 0.49
N ALA A 14 6.82 -1.65 -0.79
CA ALA A 14 5.48 -1.24 -1.20
C ALA A 14 4.43 -2.24 -0.72
N LEU A 15 4.72 -3.53 -0.81
CA LEU A 15 3.82 -4.59 -0.34
C LEU A 15 3.57 -4.47 1.17
N THR A 16 4.61 -4.25 1.96
CA THR A 16 4.49 -4.00 3.40
C THR A 16 3.55 -2.81 3.67
N HIS A 17 3.74 -1.73 2.92
CA HIS A 17 2.92 -0.53 3.06
C HIS A 17 1.45 -0.81 2.72
N GLU A 18 1.19 -1.50 1.61
CA GLU A 18 -0.18 -1.83 1.18
C GLU A 18 -0.88 -2.74 2.19
N LEU A 19 -0.20 -3.77 2.70
CA LEU A 19 -0.77 -4.68 3.69
C LEU A 19 -1.04 -3.98 5.02
N THR A 20 -0.18 -3.05 5.40
CA THR A 20 -0.38 -2.19 6.58
C THR A 20 -1.64 -1.34 6.38
N ALA A 21 -1.79 -0.72 5.22
CA ALA A 21 -2.96 0.09 4.89
C ALA A 21 -4.25 -0.73 4.86
N VAL A 22 -4.22 -1.95 4.33
CA VAL A 22 -5.38 -2.87 4.36
C VAL A 22 -5.89 -3.02 5.79
N ASN A 23 -4.99 -3.32 6.72
CA ASN A 23 -5.37 -3.55 8.12
C ASN A 23 -5.83 -2.26 8.80
N GLN A 24 -5.13 -1.15 8.56
CA GLN A 24 -5.48 0.14 9.14
C GLN A 24 -6.87 0.60 8.69
N TYR A 25 -7.13 0.58 7.39
CA TYR A 25 -8.41 1.01 6.83
C TYR A 25 -9.54 0.09 7.25
N TRP A 26 -9.30 -1.21 7.37
CA TRP A 26 -10.33 -2.15 7.82
C TRP A 26 -10.73 -1.89 9.26
N LEU A 27 -9.75 -1.67 10.15
CA LEU A 27 -10.06 -1.34 11.54
C LEU A 27 -10.75 0.02 11.65
N HIS A 28 -10.29 1.03 10.90
CA HIS A 28 -10.97 2.32 10.84
C HIS A 28 -12.41 2.19 10.35
N TYR A 29 -12.66 1.32 9.36
CA TYR A 29 -14.00 1.03 8.88
C TYR A 29 -14.90 0.56 10.04
N ARG A 30 -14.45 -0.39 10.83
CA ARG A 30 -15.24 -0.93 11.94
C ARG A 30 -15.46 0.09 13.05
N LEU A 31 -14.45 0.88 13.38
CA LEU A 31 -14.57 1.95 14.38
C LEU A 31 -15.57 3.03 13.94
N LEU A 32 -15.44 3.49 12.70
CA LEU A 32 -16.35 4.51 12.16
C LEU A 32 -17.80 4.01 12.10
N ASP A 33 -17.98 2.75 11.73
CA ASP A 33 -19.31 2.14 11.69
C ASP A 33 -19.93 2.09 13.09
N ASP A 34 -19.14 1.68 14.10
CA ASP A 34 -19.57 1.66 15.49
C ASP A 34 -19.92 3.06 16.01
N TRP A 35 -19.17 4.07 15.57
CA TRP A 35 -19.42 5.46 15.98
C TRP A 35 -20.58 6.12 15.23
N GLY A 36 -21.19 5.43 14.25
CA GLY A 36 -22.32 5.93 13.49
C GLY A 36 -21.98 6.71 12.23
N PHE A 37 -20.71 6.78 11.82
CA PHE A 37 -20.29 7.44 10.60
C PHE A 37 -20.32 6.47 9.41
N THR A 38 -21.53 6.07 9.01
CA THR A 38 -21.74 4.97 8.06
C THR A 38 -21.17 5.21 6.67
N ARG A 39 -21.22 6.46 6.17
CA ARG A 39 -20.67 6.79 4.85
C ARG A 39 -19.15 6.70 4.83
N LEU A 40 -18.50 7.26 5.85
CA LEU A 40 -17.05 7.16 5.97
C LEU A 40 -16.61 5.73 6.22
N ALA A 41 -17.35 4.99 7.01
CA ALA A 41 -17.09 3.57 7.24
C ALA A 41 -17.09 2.78 5.92
N LYS A 42 -18.09 3.01 5.08
CA LYS A 42 -18.19 2.37 3.77
C LYS A 42 -16.99 2.71 2.89
N LYS A 43 -16.60 3.98 2.89
CA LYS A 43 -15.44 4.42 2.12
C LYS A 43 -14.14 3.74 2.59
N GLU A 44 -13.92 3.67 3.90
CA GLU A 44 -12.75 2.99 4.47
C GLU A 44 -12.72 1.51 4.10
N ARG A 45 -13.88 0.86 4.10
CA ARG A 45 -13.99 -0.53 3.67
C ARG A 45 -13.58 -0.70 2.20
N GLU A 46 -14.07 0.18 1.34
CA GLU A 46 -13.72 0.18 -0.09
C GLU A 46 -12.22 0.43 -0.30
N GLU A 47 -11.66 1.37 0.44
CA GLU A 47 -10.22 1.68 0.40
C GLU A 47 -9.38 0.47 0.82
N SER A 48 -9.80 -0.23 1.89
CA SER A 48 -9.09 -1.43 2.35
C SER A 48 -9.07 -2.52 1.26
N ILE A 49 -10.20 -2.74 0.61
CA ILE A 49 -10.31 -3.72 -0.47
C ILE A 49 -9.44 -3.32 -1.66
N GLU A 50 -9.44 -2.04 -2.02
CA GLU A 50 -8.61 -1.52 -3.11
C GLU A 50 -7.12 -1.70 -2.82
N GLU A 51 -6.69 -1.42 -1.58
CA GLU A 51 -5.30 -1.63 -1.17
C GLU A 51 -4.90 -3.10 -1.24
N MET A 52 -5.83 -4.04 -0.96
CA MET A 52 -5.54 -5.46 -1.14
C MET A 52 -5.35 -5.82 -2.61
N GLN A 53 -6.10 -5.18 -3.51
CA GLN A 53 -5.93 -5.37 -4.95
C GLN A 53 -4.56 -4.84 -5.40
N HIS A 54 -4.10 -3.71 -4.85
CA HIS A 54 -2.76 -3.19 -5.10
C HIS A 54 -1.69 -4.16 -4.60
N ALA A 55 -1.88 -4.70 -3.40
CA ALA A 55 -0.97 -5.71 -2.84
C ALA A 55 -0.86 -6.93 -3.75
N ASP A 56 -1.97 -7.40 -4.30
CA ASP A 56 -1.99 -8.52 -5.22
C ASP A 56 -1.14 -8.25 -6.46
N LYS A 57 -1.26 -7.08 -7.06
CA LYS A 57 -0.44 -6.68 -8.22
C LYS A 57 1.05 -6.70 -7.89
N LEU A 58 1.41 -6.25 -6.69
CA LEU A 58 2.80 -6.27 -6.23
C LEU A 58 3.31 -7.69 -6.04
N VAL A 59 2.49 -8.56 -5.45
CA VAL A 59 2.81 -9.98 -5.27
C VAL A 59 3.08 -10.66 -6.61
N VAL A 60 2.18 -10.47 -7.57
CA VAL A 60 2.30 -11.04 -8.91
C VAL A 60 3.59 -10.58 -9.59
N ARG A 61 3.91 -9.29 -9.48
CA ARG A 61 5.13 -8.75 -10.09
C ARG A 61 6.40 -9.30 -9.44
N ILE A 62 6.42 -9.41 -8.11
CA ILE A 62 7.56 -9.98 -7.39
C ILE A 62 7.81 -11.43 -7.83
N ILE A 63 6.76 -12.23 -7.92
CA ILE A 63 6.86 -13.63 -8.36
C ILE A 63 7.38 -13.71 -9.79
N PHE A 64 6.89 -12.85 -10.68
CA PHE A 64 7.37 -12.80 -12.07
C PHE A 64 8.86 -12.52 -12.13
N LEU A 65 9.37 -11.67 -11.24
CA LEU A 65 10.78 -11.31 -11.17
C LEU A 65 11.62 -12.33 -10.38
N GLU A 66 11.03 -13.46 -9.99
CA GLU A 66 11.68 -14.54 -9.24
C GLU A 66 12.11 -14.11 -7.83
N GLY A 67 11.41 -13.13 -7.26
CA GLY A 67 11.57 -12.74 -5.88
C GLY A 67 10.57 -13.47 -4.97
N PHE A 68 10.69 -13.24 -3.66
CA PHE A 68 9.75 -13.78 -2.68
C PHE A 68 8.93 -12.65 -2.07
N PRO A 69 7.60 -12.65 -2.30
CA PRO A 69 6.74 -11.66 -1.67
C PRO A 69 6.68 -11.86 -0.15
N ASN A 70 6.94 -10.80 0.61
CA ASN A 70 6.85 -10.85 2.06
C ASN A 70 5.47 -10.38 2.53
N LEU A 71 4.58 -11.35 2.83
CA LEU A 71 3.25 -11.05 3.35
C LEU A 71 3.17 -11.07 4.87
N GLN A 72 4.27 -11.36 5.57
CA GLN A 72 4.29 -11.45 7.03
C GLN A 72 4.60 -10.12 7.69
N HIS A 73 5.37 -9.27 7.03
CA HIS A 73 5.79 -8.00 7.61
C HIS A 73 4.80 -6.90 7.32
N ILE A 74 4.30 -6.29 8.39
CA ILE A 74 3.51 -5.06 8.32
C ILE A 74 4.08 -4.07 9.33
N ASP A 75 3.89 -2.77 9.06
CA ASP A 75 4.30 -1.73 9.98
C ASP A 75 3.26 -1.55 11.09
N PRO A 76 3.61 -0.90 12.22
CA PRO A 76 2.64 -0.57 13.23
C PRO A 76 1.48 0.24 12.65
N LEU A 77 0.26 -0.13 13.01
CA LEU A 77 -0.93 0.56 12.54
C LEU A 77 -1.07 1.91 13.25
N MET A 78 -1.46 2.93 12.49
CA MET A 78 -1.79 4.25 13.03
C MET A 78 -3.30 4.34 13.14
N ILE A 79 -3.83 4.05 14.33
CA ILE A 79 -5.27 3.98 14.55
C ILE A 79 -5.78 5.21 15.28
N GLY A 80 -6.75 5.90 14.67
CA GLY A 80 -7.39 7.06 15.27
C GLY A 80 -8.43 6.65 16.31
N GLN A 81 -8.58 7.45 17.37
CA GLN A 81 -9.56 7.23 18.42
C GLN A 81 -10.83 8.07 18.24
N ASN A 82 -10.84 8.92 17.23
CA ASN A 82 -12.00 9.71 16.83
C ASN A 82 -11.89 9.99 15.34
N ILE A 83 -12.95 10.54 14.75
CA ILE A 83 -13.03 10.78 13.31
C ILE A 83 -11.87 11.65 12.78
N LYS A 84 -11.52 12.70 13.51
CA LYS A 84 -10.42 13.59 13.10
C LYS A 84 -9.10 12.85 13.04
N GLU A 85 -8.79 12.06 14.07
CA GLU A 85 -7.55 11.27 14.12
C GLU A 85 -7.51 10.20 13.04
N VAL A 86 -8.65 9.54 12.76
CA VAL A 86 -8.75 8.57 11.68
C VAL A 86 -8.35 9.20 10.36
N LEU A 87 -8.93 10.36 10.03
CA LEU A 87 -8.63 11.05 8.78
C LEU A 87 -7.17 11.52 8.72
N GLU A 88 -6.63 12.00 9.82
CA GLU A 88 -5.22 12.42 9.91
C GLU A 88 -4.26 11.24 9.72
N CYS A 89 -4.55 10.11 10.35
CA CYS A 89 -3.74 8.90 10.21
C CYS A 89 -3.76 8.37 8.77
N ASP A 90 -4.94 8.37 8.15
CA ASP A 90 -5.08 7.89 6.78
C ASP A 90 -4.37 8.81 5.79
N LEU A 91 -4.47 10.13 5.99
CA LEU A 91 -3.77 11.10 5.15
C LEU A 91 -2.26 10.93 5.25
N LYS A 92 -1.76 10.72 6.46
CA LYS A 92 -0.33 10.48 6.70
C LYS A 92 0.14 9.22 6.00
N ALA A 93 -0.66 8.15 6.03
CA ALA A 93 -0.37 6.91 5.32
C ALA A 93 -0.29 7.14 3.81
N GLU A 94 -1.20 7.92 3.24
CA GLU A 94 -1.21 8.27 1.82
C GLU A 94 0.07 9.03 1.42
N TYR A 95 0.49 10.02 2.21
CA TYR A 95 1.73 10.76 1.94
C TYR A 95 2.95 9.86 2.01
N SER A 96 2.99 8.95 2.98
CA SER A 96 4.09 7.98 3.13
C SER A 96 4.18 7.04 1.93
N ALA A 97 3.03 6.53 1.46
CA ALA A 97 2.95 5.67 0.29
C ALA A 97 3.45 6.40 -0.95
N ARG A 98 2.98 7.63 -1.14
CA ARG A 98 3.34 8.44 -2.29
C ARG A 98 4.85 8.68 -2.36
N ALA A 99 5.46 9.03 -1.24
CA ALA A 99 6.91 9.23 -1.17
C ALA A 99 7.67 7.95 -1.53
N LEU A 100 7.24 6.80 -0.99
CA LEU A 100 7.85 5.51 -1.28
C LEU A 100 7.73 5.14 -2.76
N TYR A 101 6.55 5.33 -3.35
CA TYR A 101 6.31 4.95 -4.75
C TYR A 101 7.08 5.83 -5.73
N MET A 102 7.27 7.10 -5.41
CA MET A 102 8.10 8.00 -6.21
C MET A 102 9.58 7.55 -6.19
N GLU A 103 10.08 7.17 -5.03
CA GLU A 103 11.42 6.61 -4.88
C GLU A 103 11.56 5.30 -5.65
N ALA A 104 10.59 4.41 -5.52
CA ALA A 104 10.56 3.12 -6.21
C ALA A 104 10.54 3.31 -7.73
N ARG A 105 9.74 4.24 -8.23
CA ARG A 105 9.67 4.57 -9.65
C ARG A 105 11.00 5.05 -10.18
N ALA A 106 11.69 5.89 -9.42
CA ALA A 106 13.02 6.39 -9.80
C ALA A 106 14.04 5.25 -9.86
N CYS A 107 14.00 4.33 -8.91
CA CYS A 107 14.85 3.14 -8.92
C CYS A 107 14.58 2.27 -10.15
N CYS A 108 13.33 2.03 -10.49
CA CYS A 108 12.94 1.26 -11.67
C CYS A 108 13.46 1.89 -12.96
N ARG A 109 13.39 3.21 -13.06
CA ARG A 109 13.92 3.94 -14.22
C ARG A 109 15.43 3.74 -14.33
N LYS A 110 16.15 3.89 -13.21
CA LYS A 110 17.61 3.72 -13.18
C LYS A 110 18.03 2.31 -13.58
N GLU A 111 17.28 1.31 -13.12
CA GLU A 111 17.56 -0.10 -13.42
C GLU A 111 16.91 -0.57 -14.73
N GLU A 112 16.27 0.33 -15.45
CA GLU A 112 15.60 0.07 -16.73
C GLU A 112 14.50 -1.00 -16.67
N ASP A 113 13.83 -1.13 -15.52
CA ASP A 113 12.63 -1.96 -15.39
C ASP A 113 11.39 -1.10 -15.60
N TYR A 114 11.06 -0.85 -16.85
CA TYR A 114 9.96 0.06 -17.22
C TYR A 114 8.59 -0.52 -16.91
N VAL A 115 8.44 -1.84 -16.90
CA VAL A 115 7.15 -2.48 -16.57
C VAL A 115 6.83 -2.29 -15.08
N THR A 116 7.82 -2.50 -14.21
CA THR A 116 7.64 -2.23 -12.78
C THR A 116 7.46 -0.73 -12.52
N MET A 117 8.16 0.12 -13.27
CA MET A 117 7.96 1.58 -13.21
C MET A 117 6.51 1.95 -13.49
N ASP A 118 5.92 1.38 -14.53
CA ASP A 118 4.52 1.61 -14.88
C ASP A 118 3.56 1.17 -13.78
N LEU A 119 3.88 0.06 -13.10
CA LEU A 119 3.10 -0.39 -11.95
C LEU A 119 3.10 0.66 -10.85
N PHE A 120 4.27 1.21 -10.48
CA PHE A 120 4.34 2.26 -9.48
C PHE A 120 3.64 3.55 -9.92
N GLU A 121 3.68 3.89 -11.19
CA GLU A 121 2.92 5.02 -11.72
C GLU A 121 1.42 4.79 -11.58
N GLU A 122 0.94 3.58 -11.84
CA GLU A 122 -0.46 3.20 -11.64
C GLU A 122 -0.87 3.37 -10.18
N LEU A 123 -0.01 2.93 -9.23
CA LEU A 123 -0.28 3.05 -7.80
C LEU A 123 -0.26 4.51 -7.32
N LEU A 124 0.48 5.38 -8.01
CA LEU A 124 0.53 6.82 -7.72
C LEU A 124 -0.69 7.59 -8.22
N ALA A 125 -1.41 7.04 -9.18
CA ALA A 125 -2.56 7.70 -9.81
C ALA A 125 -3.86 7.69 -8.88
#